data_28e1bd4cc491147320adb4e5cb8cf4d3
#
_entry.id   28e1bd4cc491147320adb4e5cb8cf4d3
#
_cell.length_a   1.000
_cell.length_b   1.000
_cell.length_c   1.000
_cell.angle_alpha   90.00
_cell.angle_beta   90.00
_cell.angle_gamma   90.00
#
_symmetry.space_group_name_H-M   'P 1'
#
loop_
_entity.id
_entity.type
_entity.pdbx_description
1 polymer ?
#
loop_
_entity_poly.entity_id
_entity_poly.type
_entity_poly.pdbx_seq_one_letter_code
_entity_poly.pdbx_strand_id
1 'polypeptide(L)'
;MIARKQLPKWLDGLIFGQLNAKYCRSMMDMSVIDWKKEDMLNYLGTYFPRSYVESFCIFQYYLSKNKIAWSRLEQLSIFDFCCGTGGEIVGLLDVVQQTLPNIKSVRILAFDGNQCALRLFETVIKEQQRKLAFTVEYKIFPFEIDDFYDLHMIDQLISEKYDI
;
A
#
# COMPACT_ATOMS: atom_id res chain seq x y z
N MET A 1 12.10 -13.81 14.04
CA MET A 1 11.51 -12.76 13.16
C MET A 1 12.51 -12.52 12.02
N ILE A 2 12.14 -12.81 10.79
CA ILE A 2 12.98 -12.58 9.60
C ILE A 2 12.68 -11.17 9.12
N ALA A 3 13.61 -10.25 9.34
CA ALA A 3 13.48 -8.90 8.79
C ALA A 3 13.63 -8.96 7.27
N ARG A 4 12.61 -8.53 6.54
CA ARG A 4 12.70 -8.39 5.08
C ARG A 4 13.56 -7.17 4.76
N LYS A 5 14.56 -7.36 3.90
CA LYS A 5 15.50 -6.29 3.51
C LYS A 5 15.38 -5.87 2.04
N GLN A 6 14.52 -6.55 1.27
CA GLN A 6 14.37 -6.32 -0.16
C GLN A 6 13.00 -6.79 -0.66
N LEU A 7 12.60 -6.32 -1.81
CA LEU A 7 11.38 -6.77 -2.48
C LEU A 7 11.42 -8.27 -2.81
N PRO A 8 10.26 -8.97 -2.84
CA PRO A 8 10.18 -10.28 -3.47
C PRO A 8 10.59 -10.20 -4.95
N LYS A 9 11.17 -11.26 -5.50
CA LYS A 9 11.63 -11.29 -6.90
C LYS A 9 10.56 -10.90 -7.92
N TRP A 10 9.32 -11.32 -7.72
CA TRP A 10 8.23 -10.98 -8.62
C TRP A 10 7.92 -9.48 -8.61
N LEU A 11 7.96 -8.86 -7.42
CA LEU A 11 7.67 -7.45 -7.23
C LEU A 11 8.83 -6.58 -7.73
N ASP A 12 10.06 -6.99 -7.48
CA ASP A 12 11.25 -6.36 -8.04
C ASP A 12 11.22 -6.38 -9.58
N GLY A 13 10.92 -7.53 -10.18
CA GLY A 13 10.75 -7.67 -11.61
C GLY A 13 9.61 -6.85 -12.20
N LEU A 14 8.51 -6.67 -11.46
CA LEU A 14 7.41 -5.79 -11.87
C LEU A 14 7.84 -4.32 -11.81
N ILE A 15 8.35 -3.85 -10.67
CA ILE A 15 8.70 -2.44 -10.43
C ILE A 15 9.84 -2.00 -11.36
N PHE A 16 10.96 -2.69 -11.34
CA PHE A 16 12.16 -2.27 -12.08
C PHE A 16 12.23 -2.83 -13.50
N GLY A 17 11.70 -4.04 -13.73
CA GLY A 17 11.72 -4.68 -15.05
C GLY A 17 10.60 -4.21 -15.96
N GLN A 18 9.34 -4.35 -15.55
CA GLN A 18 8.18 -4.10 -16.43
C GLN A 18 7.74 -2.63 -16.40
N LEU A 19 7.67 -2.02 -15.21
CA LEU A 19 7.28 -0.62 -15.08
C LEU A 19 8.42 0.35 -15.36
N ASN A 20 9.67 -0.15 -15.45
CA ASN A 20 10.88 0.66 -15.69
C ASN A 20 11.09 1.76 -14.64
N ALA A 21 10.73 1.50 -13.39
CA ALA A 21 11.02 2.40 -12.30
C ALA A 21 12.53 2.58 -12.10
N LYS A 22 12.95 3.75 -11.63
CA LYS A 22 14.37 4.06 -11.45
C LYS A 22 14.62 4.52 -10.02
N TYR A 23 15.66 4.00 -9.41
CA TYR A 23 16.13 4.53 -8.14
C TYR A 23 16.82 5.88 -8.33
N CYS A 24 16.37 6.89 -7.61
CA CYS A 24 16.94 8.23 -7.63
C CYS A 24 17.43 8.64 -6.23
N ARG A 25 18.74 8.54 -6.00
CA ARG A 25 19.33 8.84 -4.68
C ARG A 25 19.15 10.29 -4.22
N SER A 26 19.05 11.23 -5.17
CA SER A 26 18.89 12.66 -4.88
C SER A 26 17.43 13.09 -4.71
N MET A 27 16.47 12.17 -4.84
CA MET A 27 15.06 12.49 -4.63
C MET A 27 14.81 12.71 -3.15
N MET A 28 14.48 13.95 -2.78
CA MET A 28 14.20 14.36 -1.39
C MET A 28 12.79 14.91 -1.22
N ASP A 29 12.15 15.31 -2.33
CA ASP A 29 10.80 15.84 -2.32
C ASP A 29 9.77 14.71 -2.33
N MET A 30 8.81 14.77 -1.43
CA MET A 30 7.69 13.85 -1.33
C MET A 30 6.34 14.49 -1.72
N SER A 31 6.32 15.77 -2.03
CA SER A 31 5.14 16.46 -2.55
C SER A 31 5.00 16.17 -4.04
N VAL A 32 4.14 15.23 -4.39
CA VAL A 32 4.10 14.62 -5.73
C VAL A 32 2.81 14.88 -6.51
N ILE A 33 1.95 15.80 -6.05
CA ILE A 33 0.62 16.05 -6.62
C ILE A 33 0.69 16.33 -8.13
N ASP A 34 1.56 17.23 -8.54
CA ASP A 34 1.70 17.68 -9.94
C ASP A 34 2.68 16.86 -10.78
N TRP A 35 3.24 15.80 -10.23
CA TRP A 35 4.27 15.03 -10.93
C TRP A 35 3.68 14.22 -12.08
N LYS A 36 4.41 14.24 -13.18
CA LYS A 36 4.09 13.47 -14.39
C LYS A 36 4.55 12.02 -14.24
N LYS A 37 4.15 11.19 -15.21
CA LYS A 37 4.47 9.75 -15.20
C LYS A 37 5.96 9.45 -15.03
N GLU A 38 6.84 10.23 -15.64
CA GLU A 38 8.30 9.98 -15.57
C GLU A 38 8.85 10.24 -14.17
N ASP A 39 8.42 11.34 -13.54
CA ASP A 39 8.79 11.66 -12.17
C ASP A 39 8.24 10.60 -11.21
N MET A 40 7.02 10.12 -11.46
CA MET A 40 6.40 9.06 -10.68
C MET A 40 7.11 7.71 -10.82
N LEU A 41 7.79 7.42 -11.94
CA LEU A 41 8.62 6.22 -12.07
C LEU A 41 9.91 6.32 -11.23
N ASN A 42 10.47 7.51 -11.08
CA ASN A 42 11.58 7.75 -10.16
C ASN A 42 11.12 7.64 -8.70
N TYR A 43 9.95 8.18 -8.38
CA TYR A 43 9.32 8.05 -7.06
C TYR A 43 9.05 6.58 -6.74
N LEU A 44 8.41 5.85 -7.66
CA LEU A 44 8.13 4.42 -7.51
C LEU A 44 9.40 3.62 -7.20
N GLY A 45 10.48 3.83 -7.98
CA GLY A 45 11.72 3.09 -7.78
C GLY A 45 12.49 3.46 -6.51
N THR A 46 12.23 4.65 -5.95
CA THR A 46 12.93 5.17 -4.77
C THR A 46 12.18 4.87 -3.48
N TYR A 47 10.90 5.21 -3.43
CA TYR A 47 10.12 5.14 -2.18
C TYR A 47 9.34 3.84 -2.02
N PHE A 48 8.79 3.27 -3.09
CA PHE A 48 8.01 2.04 -2.98
C PHE A 48 8.77 0.88 -2.29
N PRO A 49 10.03 0.56 -2.65
CA PRO A 49 10.76 -0.50 -1.97
C PRO A 49 10.95 -0.24 -0.48
N ARG A 50 11.15 1.00 -0.11
CA ARG A 50 11.30 1.43 1.28
C ARG A 50 9.99 1.27 2.04
N SER A 51 8.89 1.87 1.56
CA SER A 51 7.58 1.79 2.18
C SER A 51 7.12 0.33 2.33
N TYR A 52 7.34 -0.49 1.30
CA TYR A 52 7.06 -1.92 1.36
C TYR A 52 7.82 -2.62 2.50
N VAL A 53 9.14 -2.40 2.61
CA VAL A 53 9.96 -3.06 3.63
C VAL A 53 9.61 -2.55 5.03
N GLU A 54 9.42 -1.26 5.21
CA GLU A 54 9.04 -0.63 6.48
C GLU A 54 7.69 -1.17 6.95
N SER A 55 6.67 -1.12 6.11
CA SER A 55 5.33 -1.65 6.40
C SER A 55 5.39 -3.15 6.72
N PHE A 56 6.07 -3.94 5.90
CA PHE A 56 6.25 -5.36 6.14
C PHE A 56 6.83 -5.63 7.54
N CYS A 57 7.90 -4.94 7.93
CA CYS A 57 8.55 -5.15 9.22
C CYS A 57 7.68 -4.71 10.40
N ILE A 58 7.04 -3.54 10.28
CA ILE A 58 6.17 -2.99 11.32
C ILE A 58 4.99 -3.93 11.57
N PHE A 59 4.25 -4.30 10.51
CA PHE A 59 3.06 -5.13 10.64
C PHE A 59 3.39 -6.59 10.97
N GLN A 60 4.52 -7.13 10.51
CA GLN A 60 4.97 -8.44 10.95
C GLN A 60 5.19 -8.48 12.46
N TYR A 61 5.80 -7.44 13.02
CA TYR A 61 5.97 -7.31 14.46
C TYR A 61 4.63 -7.15 15.17
N TYR A 62 3.80 -6.21 14.72
CA TYR A 62 2.52 -5.87 15.34
C TYR A 62 1.54 -7.06 15.35
N LEU A 63 1.31 -7.69 14.20
CA LEU A 63 0.38 -8.81 14.08
C LEU A 63 0.89 -10.05 14.83
N SER A 64 2.21 -10.28 14.88
CA SER A 64 2.77 -11.39 15.66
C SER A 64 2.57 -11.22 17.17
N LYS A 65 2.62 -10.00 17.68
CA LYS A 65 2.39 -9.70 19.10
C LYS A 65 0.92 -9.85 19.50
N ASN A 66 0.01 -9.55 18.58
CA ASN A 66 -1.42 -9.54 18.81
C ASN A 66 -2.14 -10.72 18.12
N LYS A 67 -1.42 -11.81 17.85
CA LYS A 67 -1.86 -12.94 17.03
C LYS A 67 -3.23 -13.50 17.42
N ILE A 68 -3.52 -13.60 18.75
CA ILE A 68 -4.78 -14.17 19.25
C ILE A 68 -5.97 -13.31 18.81
N ALA A 69 -5.86 -11.99 18.89
CA ALA A 69 -6.92 -11.08 18.48
C ALA A 69 -7.17 -11.16 16.97
N TRP A 70 -6.10 -11.12 16.18
CA TRP A 70 -6.16 -11.11 14.72
C TRP A 70 -6.54 -12.46 14.11
N SER A 71 -6.19 -13.58 14.77
CA SER A 71 -6.46 -14.93 14.24
C SER A 71 -7.95 -15.31 14.17
N ARG A 72 -8.82 -14.52 14.78
CA ARG A 72 -10.28 -14.72 14.74
C ARG A 72 -10.96 -14.05 13.56
N LEU A 73 -10.24 -13.16 12.87
CA LEU A 73 -10.78 -12.42 11.73
C LEU A 73 -10.75 -13.28 10.46
N GLU A 74 -11.83 -13.24 9.73
CA GLU A 74 -11.93 -13.79 8.36
C GLU A 74 -11.90 -12.68 7.30
N GLN A 75 -12.16 -11.45 7.71
CA GLN A 75 -12.14 -10.25 6.88
C GLN A 75 -11.31 -9.17 7.55
N LEU A 76 -10.62 -8.37 6.76
CA LEU A 76 -9.81 -7.25 7.22
C LEU A 76 -10.17 -6.01 6.40
N SER A 77 -10.31 -4.87 7.06
CA SER A 77 -10.54 -3.58 6.44
C SER A 77 -9.37 -2.64 6.69
N ILE A 78 -8.87 -2.01 5.62
CA ILE A 78 -7.71 -1.13 5.65
C ILE A 78 -8.10 0.23 5.09
N PHE A 79 -7.69 1.29 5.80
CA PHE A 79 -7.76 2.67 5.34
C PHE A 79 -6.34 3.21 5.18
N ASP A 80 -6.01 3.68 3.97
CA ASP A 80 -4.68 4.23 3.66
C ASP A 80 -4.82 5.64 3.09
N PHE A 81 -4.30 6.59 3.82
CA PHE A 81 -4.31 7.99 3.47
C PHE A 81 -2.94 8.44 2.99
N CYS A 82 -2.89 9.15 1.84
CA CYS A 82 -1.66 9.48 1.12
C CYS A 82 -0.90 8.21 0.69
N CYS A 83 -1.63 7.24 0.14
CA CYS A 83 -1.10 5.91 -0.18
C CYS A 83 -0.01 5.90 -1.27
N GLY A 84 0.19 7.01 -1.99
CA GLY A 84 1.18 7.13 -3.05
C GLY A 84 1.07 6.00 -4.08
N THR A 85 2.16 5.29 -4.29
CA THR A 85 2.23 4.13 -5.18
C THR A 85 1.89 2.79 -4.49
N GLY A 86 1.41 2.81 -3.23
CA GLY A 86 0.88 1.66 -2.51
C GLY A 86 1.90 0.70 -1.92
N GLY A 87 3.15 1.12 -1.74
CA GLY A 87 4.19 0.25 -1.17
C GLY A 87 3.83 -0.29 0.21
N GLU A 88 3.20 0.51 1.04
CA GLU A 88 2.77 0.15 2.40
C GLU A 88 1.70 -0.92 2.40
N ILE A 89 0.66 -0.75 1.58
CA ILE A 89 -0.42 -1.73 1.41
C ILE A 89 0.13 -3.06 0.90
N VAL A 90 0.99 -3.03 -0.11
CA VAL A 90 1.57 -4.25 -0.69
C VAL A 90 2.41 -5.00 0.34
N GLY A 91 3.18 -4.28 1.16
CA GLY A 91 3.94 -4.86 2.27
C GLY A 91 3.04 -5.47 3.35
N LEU A 92 1.97 -4.76 3.73
CA LEU A 92 0.98 -5.23 4.70
C LEU A 92 0.27 -6.50 4.20
N LEU A 93 -0.19 -6.56 2.95
CA LEU A 93 -0.87 -7.74 2.40
C LEU A 93 0.03 -8.98 2.39
N ASP A 94 1.33 -8.82 2.12
CA ASP A 94 2.29 -9.93 2.24
C ASP A 94 2.42 -10.42 3.69
N VAL A 95 2.37 -9.53 4.67
CA VAL A 95 2.36 -9.92 6.09
C VAL A 95 1.07 -10.62 6.46
N VAL A 96 -0.08 -10.10 6.05
CA VAL A 96 -1.39 -10.72 6.29
C VAL A 96 -1.38 -12.16 5.78
N GLN A 97 -0.93 -12.39 4.55
CA GLN A 97 -0.83 -13.74 3.98
C GLN A 97 0.06 -14.67 4.80
N GLN A 98 1.14 -14.16 5.39
CA GLN A 98 2.09 -15.00 6.16
C GLN A 98 1.63 -15.25 7.61
N THR A 99 0.87 -14.33 8.18
CA THR A 99 0.59 -14.34 9.63
C THR A 99 -0.86 -14.64 10.00
N LEU A 100 -1.81 -14.38 9.09
CA LEU A 100 -3.25 -14.48 9.33
C LEU A 100 -3.92 -15.47 8.35
N PRO A 101 -3.73 -16.77 8.53
CA PRO A 101 -4.19 -17.79 7.57
C PRO A 101 -5.72 -17.90 7.47
N ASN A 102 -6.47 -17.32 8.40
CA ASN A 102 -7.93 -17.36 8.41
C ASN A 102 -8.58 -16.24 7.59
N ILE A 103 -7.81 -15.24 7.17
CA ILE A 103 -8.32 -14.14 6.33
C ILE A 103 -8.73 -14.69 4.97
N LYS A 104 -9.97 -14.42 4.59
CA LYS A 104 -10.59 -14.79 3.30
C LYS A 104 -10.72 -13.59 2.37
N SER A 105 -10.87 -12.40 2.93
CA SER A 105 -10.99 -11.16 2.15
C SER A 105 -10.36 -9.97 2.87
N VAL A 106 -9.81 -9.05 2.08
CA VAL A 106 -9.32 -7.74 2.54
C VAL A 106 -10.01 -6.66 1.74
N ARG A 107 -10.56 -5.67 2.42
CA ARG A 107 -11.15 -4.47 1.82
C ARG A 107 -10.22 -3.29 2.07
N ILE A 108 -9.91 -2.53 1.02
CA ILE A 108 -8.99 -1.39 1.08
C ILE A 108 -9.73 -0.15 0.59
N LEU A 109 -9.61 0.93 1.34
CA LEU A 109 -9.94 2.27 0.92
C LEU A 109 -8.65 3.11 0.95
N ALA A 110 -8.25 3.64 -0.20
CA ALA A 110 -6.99 4.36 -0.33
C ALA A 110 -7.16 5.69 -1.07
N PHE A 111 -6.44 6.70 -0.63
CA PHE A 111 -6.48 8.06 -1.17
C PHE A 111 -5.08 8.59 -1.44
N ASP A 112 -4.93 9.33 -2.54
CA ASP A 112 -3.74 10.12 -2.84
C ASP A 112 -4.08 11.24 -3.81
N GLY A 113 -3.38 12.38 -3.72
CA GLY A 113 -3.59 13.52 -4.63
C GLY A 113 -3.09 13.24 -6.05
N ASN A 114 -2.11 12.35 -6.24
CA ASN A 114 -1.52 12.11 -7.56
C ASN A 114 -2.16 10.93 -8.29
N GLN A 115 -2.92 11.23 -9.34
CA GLN A 115 -3.56 10.19 -10.16
C GLN A 115 -2.57 9.23 -10.85
N CYS A 116 -1.35 9.68 -11.17
CA CYS A 116 -0.34 8.80 -11.75
C CYS A 116 0.18 7.79 -10.72
N ALA A 117 0.33 8.22 -9.45
CA ALA A 117 0.67 7.32 -8.34
C ALA A 117 -0.41 6.26 -8.16
N LEU A 118 -1.69 6.65 -8.13
CA LEU A 118 -2.81 5.72 -7.98
C LEU A 118 -2.90 4.69 -9.10
N ARG A 119 -2.61 5.08 -10.36
CA ARG A 119 -2.56 4.13 -11.49
C ARG A 119 -1.43 3.11 -11.34
N LEU A 120 -0.29 3.54 -10.81
CA LEU A 120 0.83 2.63 -10.53
C LEU A 120 0.48 1.68 -9.39
N PHE A 121 -0.11 2.21 -8.31
CA PHE A 121 -0.64 1.39 -7.22
C PHE A 121 -1.63 0.33 -7.75
N GLU A 122 -2.62 0.75 -8.54
CA GLU A 122 -3.60 -0.16 -9.12
C GLU A 122 -2.96 -1.27 -9.96
N THR A 123 -1.91 -0.93 -10.71
CA THR A 123 -1.16 -1.91 -11.49
C THR A 123 -0.47 -2.92 -10.60
N VAL A 124 0.17 -2.48 -9.52
CA VAL A 124 0.90 -3.36 -8.61
C VAL A 124 -0.06 -4.26 -7.82
N ILE A 125 -1.18 -3.70 -7.30
CA ILE A 125 -2.12 -4.49 -6.50
C ILE A 125 -2.84 -5.56 -7.33
N LYS A 126 -3.14 -5.29 -8.60
CA LYS A 126 -3.70 -6.29 -9.54
C LYS A 126 -2.76 -7.48 -9.75
N GLU A 127 -1.46 -7.24 -9.83
CA GLU A 127 -0.47 -8.32 -9.94
C GLU A 127 -0.29 -9.08 -8.62
N GLN A 128 -0.35 -8.37 -7.48
CA GLN A 128 -0.27 -9.01 -6.17
C GLN A 128 -1.48 -9.92 -5.90
N GLN A 129 -2.71 -9.49 -6.23
CA GLN A 129 -3.94 -10.27 -6.06
C GLN A 129 -3.83 -11.69 -6.63
N ARG A 130 -3.12 -11.87 -7.75
CA ARG A 130 -2.90 -13.19 -8.38
C ARG A 130 -2.04 -14.13 -7.54
N LYS A 131 -1.42 -13.63 -6.49
CA LYS A 131 -0.45 -14.36 -5.65
C LYS A 131 -0.95 -14.52 -4.21
N LEU A 132 -2.05 -13.85 -3.87
CA LEU A 132 -2.65 -13.92 -2.54
C LEU A 132 -3.63 -15.08 -2.44
N ALA A 133 -3.71 -15.68 -1.25
CA ALA A 133 -4.64 -16.77 -0.94
C ALA A 133 -6.04 -16.26 -0.56
N PHE A 134 -6.23 -14.95 -0.46
CA PHE A 134 -7.48 -14.28 -0.13
C PHE A 134 -7.86 -13.26 -1.21
N THR A 135 -9.12 -12.87 -1.25
CA THR A 135 -9.60 -11.83 -2.17
C THR A 135 -9.25 -10.44 -1.65
N VAL A 136 -8.97 -9.51 -2.57
CA VAL A 136 -8.75 -8.10 -2.23
C VAL A 136 -9.74 -7.25 -3.02
N GLU A 137 -10.59 -6.52 -2.30
CA GLU A 137 -11.46 -5.49 -2.84
C GLU A 137 -10.86 -4.13 -2.51
N TYR A 138 -10.70 -3.26 -3.49
CA TYR A 138 -10.14 -1.95 -3.25
C TYR A 138 -10.91 -0.85 -3.95
N LYS A 139 -10.98 0.29 -3.28
CA LYS A 139 -11.43 1.56 -3.83
C LYS A 139 -10.29 2.56 -3.68
N ILE A 140 -9.90 3.17 -4.79
CA ILE A 140 -8.81 4.13 -4.87
C ILE A 140 -9.38 5.44 -5.41
N PHE A 141 -9.20 6.53 -4.67
CA PHE A 141 -9.74 7.83 -5.03
C PHE A 141 -8.63 8.88 -5.11
N PRO A 142 -8.63 9.73 -6.15
CA PRO A 142 -7.83 10.94 -6.15
C PRO A 142 -8.41 11.94 -5.14
N PHE A 143 -7.59 12.39 -4.20
CA PHE A 143 -8.00 13.33 -3.17
C PHE A 143 -6.80 14.18 -2.75
N GLU A 144 -6.93 15.51 -2.86
CA GLU A 144 -5.88 16.45 -2.48
C GLU A 144 -6.06 16.88 -1.03
N ILE A 145 -4.93 17.11 -0.32
CA ILE A 145 -4.93 17.46 1.11
C ILE A 145 -5.69 18.75 1.40
N ASP A 146 -5.74 19.67 0.46
CA ASP A 146 -6.45 20.95 0.64
C ASP A 146 -7.95 20.76 0.89
N ASP A 147 -8.52 19.63 0.42
CA ASP A 147 -9.91 19.27 0.66
C ASP A 147 -10.17 18.79 2.10
N PHE A 148 -9.12 18.52 2.88
CA PHE A 148 -9.21 18.07 4.28
C PHE A 148 -9.72 19.13 5.25
N TYR A 149 -9.73 20.37 4.86
CA TYR A 149 -10.34 21.43 5.68
C TYR A 149 -11.86 21.35 5.71
N ASP A 150 -12.46 20.55 4.85
CA ASP A 150 -13.88 20.23 4.94
C ASP A 150 -14.11 19.00 5.83
N LEU A 151 -14.35 19.23 7.12
CA LEU A 151 -14.63 18.18 8.11
C LEU A 151 -15.80 17.27 7.71
N HIS A 152 -16.76 17.78 6.95
CA HIS A 152 -17.91 17.02 6.50
C HIS A 152 -17.53 15.96 5.45
N MET A 153 -16.58 16.27 4.57
CA MET A 153 -16.02 15.28 3.64
C MET A 153 -15.23 14.20 4.39
N ILE A 154 -14.43 14.58 5.38
CA ILE A 154 -13.68 13.62 6.20
C ILE A 154 -14.64 12.65 6.91
N ASP A 155 -15.69 13.16 7.55
CA ASP A 155 -16.69 12.33 8.21
C ASP A 155 -17.39 11.35 7.25
N GLN A 156 -17.65 11.77 6.01
CA GLN A 156 -18.23 10.88 4.99
C GLN A 156 -17.24 9.80 4.53
N LEU A 157 -15.96 10.14 4.39
CA LEU A 157 -14.91 9.22 3.96
C LEU A 157 -14.56 8.19 5.05
N ILE A 158 -14.57 8.61 6.33
CA ILE A 158 -14.24 7.77 7.48
C ILE A 158 -15.50 7.26 8.20
N SER A 159 -16.65 7.24 7.52
CA SER A 159 -17.92 6.80 8.11
C SER A 159 -17.93 5.34 8.59
N GLU A 160 -17.00 4.54 8.13
CA GLU A 160 -16.82 3.15 8.52
C GLU A 160 -15.61 2.99 9.46
N LYS A 161 -15.67 1.98 10.34
CA LYS A 161 -14.50 1.58 11.12
C LYS A 161 -13.60 0.68 10.29
N TYR A 162 -12.30 0.96 10.33
CA TYR A 162 -11.26 0.13 9.74
C TYR A 162 -10.48 -0.59 10.82
N ASP A 163 -9.91 -1.74 10.47
CA ASP A 163 -9.10 -2.54 11.39
C ASP A 163 -7.65 -2.03 11.45
N ILE A 164 -7.19 -1.46 10.34
CA ILE A 164 -5.86 -0.86 10.16
C ILE A 164 -6.02 0.43 9.38
#